data_dac91613e1ee033b2f52ef27b406ba6d
#
_entry.id   dac91613e1ee033b2f52ef27b406ba6d
#
_cell.length_a   1.000
_cell.length_b   1.000
_cell.length_c   1.000
_cell.angle_alpha   90.00
_cell.angle_beta   90.00
_cell.angle_gamma   90.00
#
_symmetry.space_group_name_H-M   'P 1'
#
loop_
_entity.id
_entity.type
_entity.pdbx_description
1 polymer ?
#
loop_
_entity_poly.entity_id
_entity_poly.type
_entity_poly.pdbx_seq_one_letter_code
_entity_poly.pdbx_strand_id
1 'polypeptide(L)'
;MNRKKLQLIFVLLFIAKENDYDETTYILYAIVTAQRRAKPSSGGFAISTYSIPKEDVMSYSQQNTDLIEKARQASLADFFTQNGFETERIRNELHVKGYGGLYVNTETNEWYCFSQAEKHGGRNAINCLTDIIGMDFKSAVEALSGANMTYMDYHKAVPKLPQTNKLVLPARADNMRKVFAYLCQTRRLDSKLVSDLSHDGLLYQDKRGNAVFLHKDENGNSIGAEIQGTNSEKRYKGVAPGTSDSLFSVTLGVPTKAYIFESAIDLLSFRQLANQQKIQNSVLVSMAGLKPNSLKTLSDKGLQLFACVDNDESGRRFIRSNNLTQRNHILKEFGVKDFNELLVKITKLQQKTEKRPLNRKHDRH
;
A
#
# COMPACT_ATOMS: atom_id res chain seq x y z
N MET A 1 15.82 -16.53 -29.62
CA MET A 1 14.51 -16.29 -28.96
C MET A 1 14.45 -14.83 -28.52
N ASN A 2 13.39 -14.07 -28.88
CA ASN A 2 13.34 -12.61 -28.66
C ASN A 2 13.12 -12.31 -27.16
N ARG A 3 13.83 -11.31 -26.60
CA ARG A 3 13.82 -10.89 -25.17
C ARG A 3 12.39 -10.71 -24.60
N LYS A 4 11.43 -10.28 -25.43
CA LYS A 4 10.00 -10.13 -25.05
C LYS A 4 9.24 -11.45 -24.93
N LYS A 5 9.60 -12.46 -25.73
CA LYS A 5 9.04 -13.80 -25.63
C LYS A 5 9.58 -14.54 -24.40
N LEU A 6 10.84 -14.26 -24.04
CA LEU A 6 11.44 -14.69 -22.77
C LEU A 6 10.74 -14.06 -21.56
N GLN A 7 10.40 -12.76 -21.62
CA GLN A 7 9.68 -12.09 -20.52
C GLN A 7 8.27 -12.66 -20.32
N LEU A 8 7.54 -12.96 -21.40
CA LEU A 8 6.21 -13.55 -21.30
C LEU A 8 6.29 -14.99 -20.75
N ILE A 9 7.26 -15.78 -21.21
CA ILE A 9 7.53 -17.13 -20.70
C ILE A 9 7.93 -17.04 -19.22
N PHE A 10 8.74 -16.05 -18.82
CA PHE A 10 9.11 -15.82 -17.43
C PHE A 10 7.90 -15.46 -16.54
N VAL A 11 6.97 -14.65 -17.05
CA VAL A 11 5.70 -14.34 -16.37
C VAL A 11 4.86 -15.59 -16.17
N LEU A 12 4.69 -16.36 -17.24
CA LEU A 12 3.90 -17.60 -17.19
C LEU A 12 4.56 -18.64 -16.28
N LEU A 13 5.89 -18.74 -16.31
CA LEU A 13 6.68 -19.63 -15.44
C LEU A 13 6.72 -19.15 -13.99
N PHE A 14 6.70 -17.84 -13.74
CA PHE A 14 6.63 -17.30 -12.37
C PHE A 14 5.23 -17.52 -11.78
N ILE A 15 4.18 -17.22 -12.53
CA ILE A 15 2.80 -17.56 -12.17
C ILE A 15 2.69 -19.07 -11.94
N ALA A 16 3.40 -19.88 -12.73
CA ALA A 16 3.48 -21.33 -12.58
C ALA A 16 4.28 -21.75 -11.32
N LYS A 17 5.43 -21.14 -11.02
CA LYS A 17 6.29 -21.48 -9.86
C LYS A 17 5.66 -21.11 -8.53
N GLU A 18 5.01 -19.95 -8.45
CA GLU A 18 4.16 -19.61 -7.30
C GLU A 18 3.00 -20.60 -7.15
N ASN A 19 2.82 -21.45 -8.16
CA ASN A 19 1.67 -22.28 -8.38
C ASN A 19 1.97 -23.80 -8.40
N ASP A 20 3.17 -24.32 -7.99
CA ASP A 20 3.55 -25.76 -7.95
C ASP A 20 3.06 -26.57 -9.17
N TYR A 21 3.35 -26.10 -10.36
CA TYR A 21 3.14 -26.90 -11.57
C TYR A 21 4.21 -27.98 -11.74
N ASP A 22 3.82 -29.05 -12.41
CA ASP A 22 4.54 -30.31 -12.58
C ASP A 22 5.98 -30.22 -13.12
N GLU A 23 6.67 -31.36 -13.17
CA GLU A 23 8.08 -31.51 -13.59
C GLU A 23 8.41 -30.86 -14.93
N THR A 24 7.46 -30.76 -15.86
CA THR A 24 7.69 -30.18 -17.20
C THR A 24 7.93 -28.68 -17.14
N THR A 25 7.26 -28.00 -16.21
CA THR A 25 7.41 -26.57 -15.95
C THR A 25 8.73 -26.29 -15.21
N TYR A 26 9.19 -27.23 -14.35
CA TYR A 26 10.49 -27.16 -13.67
C TYR A 26 11.66 -27.29 -14.66
N ILE A 27 11.53 -28.15 -15.67
CA ILE A 27 12.55 -28.34 -16.72
C ILE A 27 12.70 -27.08 -17.58
N LEU A 28 11.64 -26.43 -17.95
CA LEU A 28 11.66 -25.15 -18.68
C LEU A 28 12.28 -24.02 -17.84
N TYR A 29 12.04 -23.99 -16.54
CA TYR A 29 12.66 -23.05 -15.61
C TYR A 29 14.16 -23.31 -15.43
N ALA A 30 14.55 -24.59 -15.32
CA ALA A 30 15.96 -24.99 -15.20
C ALA A 30 16.76 -24.63 -16.46
N ILE A 31 16.19 -24.78 -17.65
CA ILE A 31 16.83 -24.40 -18.93
C ILE A 31 17.07 -22.89 -19.01
N VAL A 32 16.09 -22.08 -18.55
CA VAL A 32 16.21 -20.62 -18.57
C VAL A 32 17.20 -20.10 -17.50
N THR A 33 17.29 -20.77 -16.33
CA THR A 33 18.24 -20.40 -15.27
C THR A 33 19.66 -20.90 -15.53
N ALA A 34 19.83 -22.05 -16.17
CA ALA A 34 21.14 -22.58 -16.55
C ALA A 34 21.86 -21.67 -17.57
N GLN A 35 21.13 -21.00 -18.45
CA GLN A 35 21.71 -20.03 -19.39
C GLN A 35 22.17 -18.70 -18.74
N ARG A 36 21.85 -18.45 -17.45
CA ARG A 36 22.27 -17.26 -16.69
C ARG A 36 23.46 -17.51 -15.74
N ARG A 37 23.84 -18.76 -15.45
CA ARG A 37 24.89 -19.10 -14.48
C ARG A 37 26.30 -19.26 -15.06
N ALA A 38 26.65 -18.50 -16.07
CA ALA A 38 28.03 -18.37 -16.51
C ALA A 38 28.69 -17.11 -15.91
N LYS A 39 28.93 -17.11 -14.60
CA LYS A 39 30.09 -16.53 -13.88
C LYS A 39 29.88 -16.58 -12.36
N PRO A 40 30.84 -17.09 -11.59
CA PRO A 40 30.79 -17.16 -10.13
C PRO A 40 31.52 -15.98 -9.47
N SER A 41 31.04 -15.52 -8.30
CA SER A 41 31.92 -14.92 -7.28
C SER A 41 31.38 -15.21 -5.88
N SER A 42 32.31 -15.66 -5.07
CA SER A 42 32.25 -16.14 -3.70
C SER A 42 31.96 -15.07 -2.64
N GLY A 43 31.32 -15.46 -1.53
CA GLY A 43 31.28 -14.68 -0.29
C GLY A 43 30.09 -15.04 0.60
N GLY A 44 30.32 -15.94 1.58
CA GLY A 44 29.34 -16.24 2.62
C GLY A 44 29.42 -15.26 3.78
N PHE A 45 28.27 -14.92 4.39
CA PHE A 45 28.21 -14.22 5.66
C PHE A 45 27.38 -15.01 6.68
N ALA A 46 27.94 -15.16 7.88
CA ALA A 46 27.33 -15.80 9.03
C ALA A 46 26.46 -14.79 9.78
N ILE A 47 25.25 -15.20 10.20
CA ILE A 47 24.32 -14.39 11.00
C ILE A 47 24.44 -14.84 12.46
N SER A 48 24.79 -13.91 13.35
CA SER A 48 24.75 -14.06 14.81
C SER A 48 23.39 -13.62 15.35
N THR A 49 22.75 -14.51 16.12
CA THR A 49 21.47 -14.22 16.80
C THR A 49 21.73 -13.76 18.22
N TYR A 50 21.31 -12.54 18.57
CA TYR A 50 21.25 -12.05 19.95
C TYR A 50 19.81 -12.12 20.46
N SER A 51 19.63 -12.76 21.62
CA SER A 51 18.36 -12.81 22.37
C SER A 51 18.39 -11.85 23.54
N ILE A 52 17.34 -11.01 23.70
CA ILE A 52 17.17 -10.02 24.77
C ILE A 52 16.24 -10.57 25.86
N PRO A 53 16.52 -10.37 27.16
CA PRO A 53 15.69 -10.86 28.27
C PRO A 53 14.33 -10.16 28.38
N LYS A 54 13.30 -10.92 28.74
CA LYS A 54 11.90 -10.50 28.77
C LYS A 54 11.51 -9.50 29.88
N GLU A 55 12.34 -9.30 30.87
CA GLU A 55 11.98 -8.48 32.06
C GLU A 55 12.16 -6.99 31.89
N ASP A 56 12.98 -6.54 30.92
CA ASP A 56 13.21 -5.11 30.64
C ASP A 56 12.13 -4.49 29.73
N VAL A 57 11.23 -5.27 29.15
CA VAL A 57 10.29 -4.83 28.11
C VAL A 57 9.09 -4.04 28.68
N MET A 58 8.72 -4.26 29.94
CA MET A 58 7.49 -3.68 30.50
C MET A 58 7.61 -2.24 31.03
N SER A 59 8.76 -1.80 31.48
CA SER A 59 8.92 -0.44 32.05
C SER A 59 9.15 0.64 30.95
N TYR A 60 9.66 0.25 29.80
CA TYR A 60 9.91 1.17 28.68
C TYR A 60 8.65 1.55 27.86
N SER A 61 7.57 0.76 27.96
CA SER A 61 6.38 0.98 27.14
C SER A 61 5.57 2.22 27.51
N GLN A 62 5.51 2.55 28.80
CA GLN A 62 4.74 3.70 29.29
C GLN A 62 5.47 5.02 28.97
N GLN A 63 6.77 5.07 29.22
CA GLN A 63 7.59 6.28 28.97
C GLN A 63 7.59 6.68 27.49
N ASN A 64 7.63 5.72 26.57
CA ASN A 64 7.59 6.02 25.15
C ASN A 64 6.21 6.49 24.68
N THR A 65 5.13 6.00 25.29
CA THR A 65 3.76 6.48 25.01
C THR A 65 3.62 7.95 25.39
N ASP A 66 4.13 8.34 26.55
CA ASP A 66 4.07 9.72 27.05
C ASP A 66 4.92 10.66 26.17
N LEU A 67 6.09 10.19 25.72
CA LEU A 67 6.95 10.95 24.79
C LEU A 67 6.28 11.17 23.42
N ILE A 68 5.62 10.15 22.87
CA ILE A 68 4.89 10.26 21.61
C ILE A 68 3.73 11.26 21.77
N GLU A 69 2.98 11.21 22.85
CA GLU A 69 1.87 12.13 23.08
C GLU A 69 2.37 13.56 23.27
N LYS A 70 3.45 13.77 24.04
CA LYS A 70 4.12 15.05 24.17
C LYS A 70 4.58 15.59 22.81
N ALA A 71 5.19 14.74 21.98
CA ALA A 71 5.64 15.11 20.65
C ALA A 71 4.49 15.47 19.70
N ARG A 72 3.34 14.80 19.80
CA ARG A 72 2.15 15.11 18.99
C ARG A 72 1.61 16.52 19.24
N GLN A 73 1.69 16.96 20.50
CA GLN A 73 1.16 18.24 20.96
C GLN A 73 2.22 19.35 20.99
N ALA A 74 3.47 19.04 20.63
CA ALA A 74 4.55 20.00 20.63
C ALA A 74 4.26 21.16 19.67
N SER A 75 4.64 22.37 20.07
CA SER A 75 4.49 23.57 19.23
C SER A 75 5.39 23.48 18.00
N LEU A 76 4.78 23.39 16.84
CA LEU A 76 5.48 23.42 15.56
C LEU A 76 6.13 24.79 15.30
N ALA A 77 5.47 25.87 15.73
CA ALA A 77 6.01 27.21 15.57
C ALA A 77 7.32 27.39 16.34
N ASP A 78 7.35 26.90 17.60
CA ASP A 78 8.57 26.93 18.42
C ASP A 78 9.64 26.02 17.83
N PHE A 79 9.26 24.80 17.38
CA PHE A 79 10.17 23.87 16.77
C PHE A 79 10.88 24.48 15.56
N PHE A 80 10.15 25.03 14.59
CA PHE A 80 10.75 25.59 13.37
C PHE A 80 11.62 26.81 13.69
N THR A 81 11.19 27.68 14.61
CA THR A 81 11.94 28.87 14.97
C THR A 81 13.24 28.53 15.69
N GLN A 82 13.24 27.55 16.60
CA GLN A 82 14.41 27.18 17.41
C GLN A 82 15.43 26.31 16.62
N ASN A 83 14.98 25.57 15.61
CA ASN A 83 15.84 24.67 14.83
C ASN A 83 16.38 25.27 13.54
N GLY A 84 16.36 26.61 13.41
CA GLY A 84 17.04 27.32 12.32
C GLY A 84 16.35 27.27 10.97
N PHE A 85 15.07 26.94 10.92
CA PHE A 85 14.28 27.02 9.71
C PHE A 85 14.04 28.52 9.36
N GLU A 86 14.11 28.84 8.08
CA GLU A 86 13.73 30.17 7.63
C GLU A 86 12.20 30.32 7.70
N THR A 87 11.74 31.20 8.57
CA THR A 87 10.30 31.38 8.84
C THR A 87 9.88 32.82 8.66
N GLU A 88 8.62 33.01 8.27
CA GLU A 88 7.97 34.31 8.15
C GLU A 88 6.62 34.29 8.86
N ARG A 89 6.42 35.19 9.81
CA ARG A 89 5.14 35.27 10.54
C ARG A 89 4.17 36.19 9.81
N ILE A 90 2.98 35.66 9.49
CA ILE A 90 1.90 36.38 8.84
C ILE A 90 0.65 36.27 9.75
N ARG A 91 0.40 37.27 10.58
CA ARG A 91 -0.68 37.26 11.61
C ARG A 91 -0.51 36.05 12.56
N ASN A 92 -1.49 35.12 12.55
CA ASN A 92 -1.51 33.91 13.39
C ASN A 92 -0.90 32.69 12.69
N GLU A 93 -0.25 32.89 11.55
CA GLU A 93 0.37 31.82 10.77
C GLU A 93 1.87 32.02 10.68
N LEU A 94 2.61 30.93 10.77
CA LEU A 94 4.04 30.87 10.51
C LEU A 94 4.27 30.15 9.19
N HIS A 95 4.77 30.86 8.20
CA HIS A 95 5.21 30.27 6.93
C HIS A 95 6.63 29.73 7.07
N VAL A 96 6.84 28.45 6.77
CA VAL A 96 8.16 27.79 6.76
C VAL A 96 8.68 27.76 5.35
N LYS A 97 9.67 28.62 5.03
CA LYS A 97 10.20 28.78 3.68
C LYS A 97 10.95 27.53 3.23
N GLY A 98 10.90 27.27 1.93
CA GLY A 98 11.58 26.10 1.34
C GLY A 98 10.82 24.79 1.41
N TYR A 99 9.71 24.75 2.10
CA TYR A 99 8.89 23.53 2.27
C TYR A 99 7.52 23.62 1.57
N GLY A 100 7.49 24.14 0.35
CA GLY A 100 6.37 24.05 -0.55
C GLY A 100 5.08 24.72 -0.10
N GLY A 101 5.16 25.82 0.67
CA GLY A 101 4.01 26.52 1.20
C GLY A 101 3.46 25.86 2.45
N LEU A 102 4.34 25.39 3.33
CA LEU A 102 4.01 24.93 4.68
C LEU A 102 3.69 26.13 5.58
N TYR A 103 2.49 26.11 6.14
CA TYR A 103 2.00 27.08 7.12
C TYR A 103 1.60 26.37 8.42
N VAL A 104 1.87 27.00 9.53
CA VAL A 104 1.51 26.55 10.87
C VAL A 104 0.72 27.64 11.57
N ASN A 105 -0.48 27.36 12.03
CA ASN A 105 -1.24 28.26 12.86
C ASN A 105 -0.64 28.27 14.28
N THR A 106 -0.18 29.44 14.74
CA THR A 106 0.55 29.58 16.01
C THR A 106 -0.33 29.47 17.26
N GLU A 107 -1.65 29.54 17.10
CA GLU A 107 -2.61 29.42 18.20
C GLU A 107 -3.16 28.00 18.33
N THR A 108 -3.50 27.38 17.17
CA THR A 108 -4.15 26.07 17.16
C THR A 108 -3.19 24.91 16.91
N ASN A 109 -1.94 25.20 16.53
CA ASN A 109 -0.92 24.24 16.08
C ASN A 109 -1.37 23.42 14.86
N GLU A 110 -2.39 23.88 14.13
CA GLU A 110 -2.78 23.32 12.86
C GLU A 110 -1.76 23.71 11.78
N TRP A 111 -1.40 22.74 10.98
CA TRP A 111 -0.48 22.97 9.87
C TRP A 111 -1.11 22.51 8.54
N TYR A 112 -0.69 23.12 7.45
CA TYR A 112 -1.08 22.73 6.08
C TYR A 112 0.02 23.09 5.10
N CYS A 113 0.12 22.30 4.02
CA CYS A 113 1.09 22.49 2.96
C CYS A 113 0.38 22.54 1.60
N PHE A 114 0.57 23.63 0.85
CA PHE A 114 -0.13 23.86 -0.40
C PHE A 114 0.50 23.18 -1.62
N SER A 115 1.80 22.88 -1.59
CA SER A 115 2.53 22.40 -2.78
C SER A 115 2.32 20.92 -3.07
N GLN A 116 1.77 20.16 -2.14
CA GLN A 116 1.41 18.79 -2.41
C GLN A 116 0.00 18.75 -2.99
N ALA A 117 -0.19 18.00 -4.09
CA ALA A 117 -1.44 17.93 -4.84
C ALA A 117 -2.66 17.44 -4.02
N GLU A 118 -2.42 16.97 -2.81
CA GLU A 118 -3.39 16.68 -1.77
C GLU A 118 -3.09 17.61 -0.60
N LYS A 119 -4.10 18.29 -0.08
CA LYS A 119 -3.97 19.14 1.10
C LYS A 119 -3.48 18.28 2.27
N HIS A 120 -2.18 18.25 2.49
CA HIS A 120 -1.61 17.70 3.72
C HIS A 120 -1.71 18.74 4.81
N GLY A 121 -2.33 18.35 5.90
CA GLY A 121 -2.51 19.21 7.05
C GLY A 121 -3.07 18.45 8.24
N GLY A 122 -2.99 19.05 9.41
CA GLY A 122 -3.51 18.47 10.64
C GLY A 122 -3.02 19.18 11.90
N ARG A 123 -3.27 18.57 13.04
CA ARG A 123 -2.82 19.06 14.36
C ARG A 123 -1.68 18.23 14.95
N ASN A 124 -1.32 17.12 14.33
CA ASN A 124 -0.28 16.24 14.81
C ASN A 124 1.09 16.75 14.34
N ALA A 125 1.90 17.26 15.26
CA ALA A 125 3.22 17.79 14.93
C ALA A 125 4.17 16.73 14.36
N ILE A 126 4.08 15.47 14.81
CA ILE A 126 4.88 14.38 14.26
C ILE A 126 4.60 14.21 12.76
N ASN A 127 3.32 14.24 12.36
CA ASN A 127 2.95 14.09 10.94
C ASN A 127 3.51 15.24 10.08
N CYS A 128 3.57 16.47 10.61
CA CYS A 128 4.21 17.57 9.90
C CYS A 128 5.68 17.28 9.61
N LEU A 129 6.42 16.77 10.60
CA LEU A 129 7.84 16.46 10.42
C LEU A 129 8.08 15.24 9.54
N THR A 130 7.22 14.22 9.62
CA THR A 130 7.38 13.01 8.78
C THR A 130 6.96 13.25 7.34
N ASP A 131 5.83 13.91 7.12
CA ASP A 131 5.20 13.98 5.80
C ASP A 131 5.77 15.15 4.96
N ILE A 132 6.16 16.26 5.62
CA ILE A 132 6.62 17.48 4.95
C ILE A 132 8.13 17.64 5.04
N ILE A 133 8.70 17.49 6.24
CA ILE A 133 10.15 17.67 6.47
C ILE A 133 10.91 16.40 6.05
N GLY A 134 10.24 15.23 6.01
CA GLY A 134 10.85 13.96 5.60
C GLY A 134 11.66 13.27 6.70
N MET A 135 11.45 13.65 7.96
CA MET A 135 12.07 12.96 9.11
C MET A 135 11.46 11.57 9.29
N ASP A 136 12.27 10.60 9.74
CA ASP A 136 11.71 9.36 10.23
C ASP A 136 10.97 9.59 11.57
N PHE A 137 10.02 8.70 11.87
CA PHE A 137 9.14 8.88 13.04
C PHE A 137 9.90 9.01 14.37
N LYS A 138 10.96 8.21 14.57
CA LYS A 138 11.78 8.24 15.79
C LYS A 138 12.44 9.61 15.96
N SER A 139 13.15 10.07 14.93
CA SER A 139 13.80 11.37 14.91
C SER A 139 12.80 12.52 15.09
N ALA A 140 11.59 12.41 14.51
CA ALA A 140 10.54 13.41 14.71
C ALA A 140 10.05 13.47 16.16
N VAL A 141 9.84 12.32 16.81
CA VAL A 141 9.44 12.26 18.23
C VAL A 141 10.55 12.78 19.15
N GLU A 142 11.79 12.38 18.93
CA GLU A 142 12.94 12.86 19.70
C GLU A 142 13.10 14.38 19.58
N ALA A 143 13.01 14.90 18.37
CA ALA A 143 13.14 16.34 18.11
C ALA A 143 12.02 17.17 18.74
N LEU A 144 10.78 16.67 18.74
CA LEU A 144 9.62 17.36 19.30
C LEU A 144 9.48 17.19 20.80
N SER A 145 9.88 16.05 21.37
CA SER A 145 9.79 15.78 22.81
C SER A 145 10.99 16.26 23.62
N GLY A 146 12.13 16.48 22.95
CA GLY A 146 13.40 16.81 23.58
C GLY A 146 14.04 15.64 24.34
N ALA A 147 13.69 14.41 24.03
CA ALA A 147 14.16 13.21 24.71
C ALA A 147 14.61 12.12 23.71
N ASN A 148 15.63 11.33 24.09
CA ASN A 148 16.07 10.17 23.29
C ASN A 148 15.12 8.99 23.50
N MET A 149 14.62 8.39 22.43
CA MET A 149 13.82 7.17 22.45
C MET A 149 14.69 5.92 22.30
N THR A 150 14.44 4.94 23.13
CA THR A 150 14.99 3.60 22.95
C THR A 150 14.17 2.81 21.92
N TYR A 151 14.84 1.96 21.14
CA TYR A 151 14.43 1.36 19.85
C TYR A 151 13.14 0.52 19.83
N MET A 152 12.38 0.33 20.92
CA MET A 152 11.44 -0.80 20.99
C MET A 152 9.93 -0.54 20.92
N ASP A 153 9.39 0.68 20.76
CA ASP A 153 7.94 0.87 20.93
C ASP A 153 7.19 1.68 19.88
N TYR A 154 7.40 1.38 18.60
CA TYR A 154 6.62 2.01 17.51
C TYR A 154 5.18 1.48 17.35
N HIS A 155 4.77 0.45 18.07
CA HIS A 155 3.56 -0.33 17.75
C HIS A 155 2.40 -0.21 18.74
N LYS A 156 2.52 0.55 19.81
CA LYS A 156 1.35 0.83 20.65
C LYS A 156 0.76 2.20 20.29
N ALA A 157 -0.10 2.19 19.29
CA ALA A 157 -1.00 3.32 19.06
C ALA A 157 -1.78 3.56 20.36
N VAL A 158 -1.66 4.78 20.91
CA VAL A 158 -2.61 5.24 21.91
C VAL A 158 -4.01 5.02 21.36
N PRO A 159 -4.92 4.35 22.08
CA PRO A 159 -6.28 4.20 21.62
C PRO A 159 -6.82 5.58 21.29
N LYS A 160 -7.11 5.87 20.04
CA LYS A 160 -7.96 7.03 19.72
C LYS A 160 -9.23 6.82 20.50
N LEU A 161 -9.54 7.74 21.42
CA LEU A 161 -10.89 7.84 21.98
C LEU A 161 -11.86 7.65 20.79
N PRO A 162 -12.86 6.77 20.91
CA PRO A 162 -13.75 6.51 19.81
C PRO A 162 -14.43 7.81 19.43
N GLN A 163 -13.91 8.48 18.40
CA GLN A 163 -14.70 9.48 17.71
C GLN A 163 -15.79 8.68 17.02
N THR A 164 -16.99 8.75 17.56
CA THR A 164 -18.21 8.22 16.93
C THR A 164 -18.54 9.09 15.70
N ASN A 165 -17.62 9.12 14.76
CA ASN A 165 -17.86 9.77 13.48
C ASN A 165 -18.74 8.83 12.67
N LYS A 166 -20.02 9.18 12.56
CA LYS A 166 -20.97 8.50 11.68
C LYS A 166 -20.37 8.37 10.28
N LEU A 167 -20.36 7.16 9.75
CA LEU A 167 -19.89 6.90 8.39
C LEU A 167 -20.70 7.73 7.39
N VAL A 168 -20.04 8.53 6.57
CA VAL A 168 -20.64 9.35 5.52
C VAL A 168 -20.13 8.86 4.17
N LEU A 169 -20.92 8.01 3.52
CA LEU A 169 -20.60 7.50 2.19
C LEU A 169 -20.90 8.54 1.12
N PRO A 170 -20.04 8.68 0.09
CA PRO A 170 -20.33 9.53 -1.07
C PRO A 170 -21.63 9.11 -1.77
N ALA A 171 -22.43 10.09 -2.17
CA ALA A 171 -23.68 9.82 -2.86
C ALA A 171 -23.44 9.07 -4.17
N ARG A 172 -24.20 7.99 -4.41
CA ARG A 172 -24.11 7.17 -5.63
C ARG A 172 -24.54 7.98 -6.86
N ALA A 173 -23.85 7.73 -7.98
CA ALA A 173 -24.27 8.16 -9.30
C ALA A 173 -25.28 7.17 -9.90
N ASP A 174 -26.01 7.61 -10.92
CA ASP A 174 -27.01 6.78 -11.61
C ASP A 174 -26.41 5.72 -12.52
N ASN A 175 -25.10 5.78 -12.78
CA ASN A 175 -24.39 4.83 -13.62
C ASN A 175 -22.92 4.67 -13.20
N MET A 176 -22.24 3.66 -13.79
CA MET A 176 -20.88 3.28 -13.50
C MET A 176 -19.89 3.60 -14.64
N ARG A 177 -20.29 4.43 -15.63
CA ARG A 177 -19.54 4.58 -16.89
C ARG A 177 -18.10 5.05 -16.70
N LYS A 178 -17.86 6.06 -15.85
CA LYS A 178 -16.51 6.59 -15.59
C LYS A 178 -15.65 5.57 -14.86
N VAL A 179 -16.21 4.90 -13.87
CA VAL A 179 -15.52 3.88 -13.10
C VAL A 179 -15.18 2.67 -13.97
N PHE A 180 -16.12 2.18 -14.79
CA PHE A 180 -15.85 1.11 -15.76
C PHE A 180 -14.75 1.49 -16.75
N ALA A 181 -14.84 2.66 -17.37
CA ALA A 181 -13.81 3.14 -18.29
C ALA A 181 -12.43 3.21 -17.60
N TYR A 182 -12.37 3.76 -16.42
CA TYR A 182 -11.13 3.88 -15.66
C TYR A 182 -10.56 2.52 -15.27
N LEU A 183 -11.34 1.68 -14.61
CA LEU A 183 -10.87 0.38 -14.12
C LEU A 183 -10.51 -0.58 -15.27
N CYS A 184 -11.33 -0.65 -16.32
CA CYS A 184 -11.11 -1.60 -17.42
C CYS A 184 -10.13 -1.07 -18.47
N GLN A 185 -10.18 0.21 -18.84
CA GLN A 185 -9.32 0.74 -19.90
C GLN A 185 -7.98 1.26 -19.38
N THR A 186 -8.00 2.01 -18.26
CA THR A 186 -6.77 2.59 -17.71
C THR A 186 -6.04 1.60 -16.81
N ARG A 187 -6.77 0.94 -15.91
CA ARG A 187 -6.21 0.00 -14.93
C ARG A 187 -6.14 -1.45 -15.40
N ARG A 188 -6.75 -1.75 -16.57
CA ARG A 188 -6.74 -3.07 -17.20
C ARG A 188 -7.37 -4.19 -16.38
N LEU A 189 -8.25 -3.85 -15.46
CA LEU A 189 -9.04 -4.84 -14.75
C LEU A 189 -10.06 -5.46 -15.70
N ASP A 190 -10.34 -6.75 -15.50
CA ASP A 190 -11.33 -7.49 -16.25
C ASP A 190 -12.73 -6.93 -16.03
N SER A 191 -13.50 -6.77 -17.11
CA SER A 191 -14.82 -6.16 -17.03
C SER A 191 -15.83 -6.99 -16.25
N LYS A 192 -15.69 -8.34 -16.29
CA LYS A 192 -16.53 -9.23 -15.50
C LYS A 192 -16.22 -9.07 -14.01
N LEU A 193 -14.94 -8.99 -13.63
CA LEU A 193 -14.54 -8.75 -12.24
C LEU A 193 -15.12 -7.43 -11.70
N VAL A 194 -15.04 -6.35 -12.48
CA VAL A 194 -15.60 -5.03 -12.10
C VAL A 194 -17.12 -5.09 -12.02
N SER A 195 -17.78 -5.81 -12.94
CA SER A 195 -19.24 -6.00 -12.92
C SER A 195 -19.69 -6.78 -11.71
N ASP A 196 -19.03 -7.89 -11.40
CA ASP A 196 -19.33 -8.75 -10.24
C ASP A 196 -19.24 -7.92 -8.94
N LEU A 197 -18.16 -7.15 -8.73
CA LEU A 197 -18.01 -6.28 -7.57
C LEU A 197 -19.11 -5.23 -7.45
N SER A 198 -19.56 -4.68 -8.58
CA SER A 198 -20.66 -3.70 -8.58
C SER A 198 -22.00 -4.38 -8.24
N HIS A 199 -22.24 -5.56 -8.77
CA HIS A 199 -23.44 -6.36 -8.52
C HIS A 199 -23.51 -6.81 -7.04
N ASP A 200 -22.38 -7.24 -6.48
CA ASP A 200 -22.25 -7.64 -5.07
C ASP A 200 -22.30 -6.44 -4.10
N GLY A 201 -22.48 -5.23 -4.63
CA GLY A 201 -22.55 -4.01 -3.82
C GLY A 201 -21.25 -3.65 -3.11
N LEU A 202 -20.10 -4.12 -3.61
CA LEU A 202 -18.77 -3.81 -3.09
C LEU A 202 -18.13 -2.60 -3.79
N LEU A 203 -18.61 -2.22 -4.97
CA LEU A 203 -18.11 -1.13 -5.77
C LEU A 203 -19.25 -0.28 -6.34
N TYR A 204 -19.12 1.04 -6.28
CA TYR A 204 -20.00 1.93 -7.01
C TYR A 204 -19.28 3.22 -7.46
N GLN A 205 -19.92 3.96 -8.38
CA GLN A 205 -19.48 5.29 -8.77
C GLN A 205 -20.17 6.35 -7.92
N ASP A 206 -19.41 7.31 -7.37
CA ASP A 206 -20.02 8.47 -6.73
C ASP A 206 -20.44 9.56 -7.75
N LYS A 207 -21.21 10.57 -7.30
CA LYS A 207 -21.63 11.68 -8.16
C LYS A 207 -20.49 12.51 -8.74
N ARG A 208 -19.28 12.44 -8.17
CA ARG A 208 -18.07 13.07 -8.69
C ARG A 208 -17.37 12.21 -9.75
N GLY A 209 -17.77 10.95 -9.89
CA GLY A 209 -17.21 9.99 -10.81
C GLY A 209 -16.08 9.15 -10.22
N ASN A 210 -15.89 9.18 -8.91
CA ASN A 210 -14.87 8.34 -8.24
C ASN A 210 -15.38 6.91 -8.07
N ALA A 211 -14.44 5.95 -8.05
CA ALA A 211 -14.69 4.58 -7.63
C ALA A 211 -14.71 4.51 -6.10
N VAL A 212 -15.78 3.96 -5.53
CA VAL A 212 -15.96 3.78 -4.09
C VAL A 212 -16.01 2.29 -3.79
N PHE A 213 -14.99 1.78 -3.11
CA PHE A 213 -14.85 0.39 -2.67
C PHE A 213 -15.34 0.28 -1.23
N LEU A 214 -16.46 -0.42 -1.01
CA LEU A 214 -17.11 -0.52 0.29
C LEU A 214 -16.46 -1.57 1.19
N HIS A 215 -16.14 -1.17 2.41
CA HIS A 215 -15.76 -2.09 3.48
C HIS A 215 -17.03 -2.66 4.12
N LYS A 216 -17.15 -3.96 4.15
CA LYS A 216 -18.31 -4.66 4.71
C LYS A 216 -17.94 -5.38 5.98
N ASP A 217 -18.86 -5.39 6.96
CA ASP A 217 -18.80 -6.29 8.11
C ASP A 217 -19.34 -7.69 7.74
N GLU A 218 -19.34 -8.60 8.72
CA GLU A 218 -19.82 -9.97 8.55
C GLU A 218 -21.34 -10.05 8.28
N ASN A 219 -22.08 -9.00 8.60
CA ASN A 219 -23.51 -8.88 8.34
C ASN A 219 -23.82 -8.19 7.00
N GLY A 220 -22.79 -7.80 6.24
CA GLY A 220 -22.94 -7.09 4.98
C GLY A 220 -23.20 -5.60 5.12
N ASN A 221 -23.13 -5.01 6.32
CA ASN A 221 -23.27 -3.57 6.51
C ASN A 221 -22.02 -2.84 6.05
N SER A 222 -22.20 -1.63 5.51
CA SER A 222 -21.06 -0.79 5.14
C SER A 222 -20.49 -0.10 6.38
N ILE A 223 -19.21 -0.36 6.69
CA ILE A 223 -18.50 0.16 7.85
C ILE A 223 -17.35 1.10 7.46
N GLY A 224 -17.13 1.30 6.16
CA GLY A 224 -16.13 2.18 5.61
C GLY A 224 -16.13 2.15 4.10
N ALA A 225 -15.27 2.96 3.49
CA ALA A 225 -15.01 2.91 2.06
C ALA A 225 -13.65 3.50 1.70
N GLU A 226 -12.97 2.86 0.76
CA GLU A 226 -11.84 3.42 0.02
C GLU A 226 -12.36 4.14 -1.23
N ILE A 227 -11.85 5.34 -1.50
CA ILE A 227 -12.28 6.18 -2.63
C ILE A 227 -11.10 6.41 -3.55
N GLN A 228 -11.28 6.10 -4.83
CA GLN A 228 -10.28 6.30 -5.87
C GLN A 228 -10.82 7.19 -6.97
N GLY A 229 -10.17 8.34 -7.21
CA GLY A 229 -10.49 9.24 -8.31
C GLY A 229 -10.21 8.58 -9.67
N THR A 230 -11.12 8.80 -10.63
CA THR A 230 -10.99 8.28 -12.00
C THR A 230 -10.29 9.26 -12.95
N ASN A 231 -10.02 10.49 -12.51
CA ASN A 231 -9.26 11.47 -13.29
C ASN A 231 -7.76 11.17 -13.18
N SER A 232 -7.11 10.89 -14.31
CA SER A 232 -5.67 10.58 -14.36
C SER A 232 -4.79 11.82 -14.14
N GLU A 233 -5.30 13.02 -14.38
CA GLU A 233 -4.56 14.29 -14.19
C GLU A 233 -4.64 14.77 -12.74
N LYS A 234 -5.78 14.57 -12.07
CA LYS A 234 -5.98 14.88 -10.66
C LYS A 234 -6.20 13.58 -9.90
N ARG A 235 -5.10 12.93 -9.54
CA ARG A 235 -5.16 11.69 -8.75
C ARG A 235 -5.74 12.00 -7.37
N TYR A 236 -6.78 11.27 -7.00
CA TYR A 236 -7.37 11.31 -5.66
C TYR A 236 -7.40 9.90 -5.08
N LYS A 237 -6.89 9.74 -3.89
CA LYS A 237 -7.06 8.55 -3.05
C LYS A 237 -7.48 9.01 -1.65
N GLY A 238 -8.39 8.29 -1.03
CA GLY A 238 -8.82 8.61 0.33
C GLY A 238 -9.78 7.57 0.86
N VAL A 239 -10.29 7.82 2.04
CA VAL A 239 -11.34 7.03 2.67
C VAL A 239 -12.55 7.91 2.97
N ALA A 240 -13.73 7.31 3.02
CA ALA A 240 -14.95 8.03 3.39
C ALA A 240 -14.86 8.51 4.85
N PRO A 241 -15.36 9.73 5.17
CA PRO A 241 -15.42 10.21 6.55
C PRO A 241 -16.16 9.22 7.46
N GLY A 242 -15.61 8.98 8.64
CA GLY A 242 -16.14 7.98 9.57
C GLY A 242 -15.77 6.53 9.24
N THR A 243 -14.93 6.29 8.21
CA THR A 243 -14.32 4.98 8.01
C THR A 243 -13.43 4.64 9.21
N SER A 244 -13.77 3.58 9.91
CA SER A 244 -12.95 3.01 10.99
C SER A 244 -11.72 2.29 10.44
N ASP A 245 -10.99 1.56 11.28
CA ASP A 245 -9.87 0.69 10.86
C ASP A 245 -10.34 -0.54 10.03
N SER A 246 -11.48 -0.40 9.35
CA SER A 246 -12.05 -1.41 8.45
C SER A 246 -11.28 -1.48 7.14
N LEU A 247 -11.39 -2.63 6.47
CA LEU A 247 -10.65 -2.94 5.25
C LEU A 247 -11.62 -3.26 4.11
N PHE A 248 -11.30 -2.81 2.90
CA PHE A 248 -11.90 -3.41 1.73
C PHE A 248 -11.38 -4.84 1.59
N SER A 249 -12.27 -5.82 1.45
CA SER A 249 -11.86 -7.22 1.40
C SER A 249 -12.63 -8.02 0.36
N VAL A 250 -11.95 -9.05 -0.17
CA VAL A 250 -12.53 -10.07 -1.03
C VAL A 250 -12.14 -11.43 -0.46
N THR A 251 -13.13 -12.21 -0.01
CA THR A 251 -12.91 -13.52 0.59
C THR A 251 -13.10 -14.63 -0.45
N LEU A 252 -12.19 -15.60 -0.44
CA LEU A 252 -12.15 -16.73 -1.35
C LEU A 252 -12.16 -18.02 -0.52
N GLY A 253 -13.31 -18.69 -0.42
CA GLY A 253 -13.49 -19.87 0.42
C GLY A 253 -13.44 -19.56 1.93
N VAL A 254 -12.97 -20.51 2.74
CA VAL A 254 -12.78 -20.33 4.18
C VAL A 254 -11.35 -19.89 4.44
N PRO A 255 -11.10 -18.61 4.82
CA PRO A 255 -9.75 -18.07 4.82
C PRO A 255 -8.90 -18.63 5.96
N THR A 256 -7.68 -19.09 5.63
CA THR A 256 -6.60 -19.44 6.56
C THR A 256 -5.43 -18.48 6.44
N LYS A 257 -5.44 -17.62 5.41
CA LYS A 257 -4.38 -16.65 5.10
C LYS A 257 -4.96 -15.34 4.57
N ALA A 258 -4.23 -14.25 4.77
CA ALA A 258 -4.57 -12.93 4.27
C ALA A 258 -3.45 -12.37 3.40
N TYR A 259 -3.80 -11.88 2.21
CA TYR A 259 -2.92 -11.10 1.35
C TYR A 259 -3.25 -9.62 1.51
N ILE A 260 -2.24 -8.81 1.80
CA ILE A 260 -2.38 -7.43 2.28
C ILE A 260 -1.84 -6.46 1.23
N PHE A 261 -2.67 -5.52 0.80
CA PHE A 261 -2.38 -4.54 -0.26
C PHE A 261 -2.55 -3.10 0.26
N GLU A 262 -1.88 -2.14 -0.41
CA GLU A 262 -2.06 -0.72 -0.12
C GLU A 262 -3.33 -0.13 -0.74
N SER A 263 -3.85 -0.72 -1.82
CA SER A 263 -5.07 -0.23 -2.46
C SER A 263 -5.96 -1.35 -2.97
N ALA A 264 -7.26 -1.05 -3.09
CA ALA A 264 -8.25 -1.96 -3.69
C ALA A 264 -7.90 -2.30 -5.15
N ILE A 265 -7.30 -1.37 -5.90
CA ILE A 265 -6.89 -1.61 -7.29
C ILE A 265 -5.76 -2.62 -7.37
N ASP A 266 -4.77 -2.56 -6.45
CA ASP A 266 -3.67 -3.52 -6.40
C ASP A 266 -4.16 -4.91 -5.99
N LEU A 267 -5.06 -4.97 -5.01
CA LEU A 267 -5.77 -6.19 -4.61
C LEU A 267 -6.46 -6.86 -5.81
N LEU A 268 -7.24 -6.10 -6.57
CA LEU A 268 -7.98 -6.62 -7.73
C LEU A 268 -7.04 -7.01 -8.86
N SER A 269 -5.96 -6.27 -9.06
CA SER A 269 -4.92 -6.59 -10.05
C SER A 269 -4.20 -7.89 -9.70
N PHE A 270 -3.85 -8.09 -8.42
CA PHE A 270 -3.30 -9.35 -7.93
C PHE A 270 -4.30 -10.49 -8.10
N ARG A 271 -5.58 -10.31 -7.73
CA ARG A 271 -6.63 -11.32 -7.92
C ARG A 271 -6.74 -11.77 -9.37
N GLN A 272 -6.61 -10.85 -10.33
CA GLN A 272 -6.67 -11.14 -11.76
C GLN A 272 -5.40 -11.85 -12.26
N LEU A 273 -4.23 -11.51 -11.72
CA LEU A 273 -2.94 -12.10 -12.11
C LEU A 273 -2.69 -13.46 -11.45
N ALA A 274 -3.21 -13.67 -10.25
CA ALA A 274 -2.93 -14.85 -9.46
C ALA A 274 -3.68 -16.08 -9.97
N ASN A 275 -3.06 -17.24 -9.78
CA ASN A 275 -3.76 -18.51 -9.99
C ASN A 275 -4.85 -18.66 -8.92
N GLN A 276 -6.08 -18.85 -9.39
CA GLN A 276 -7.26 -18.91 -8.55
C GLN A 276 -7.22 -20.06 -7.53
N GLN A 277 -6.61 -21.20 -7.87
CA GLN A 277 -6.51 -22.36 -6.97
C GLN A 277 -5.61 -22.06 -5.75
N LYS A 278 -4.54 -21.28 -5.94
CA LYS A 278 -3.58 -20.97 -4.87
C LYS A 278 -4.01 -19.86 -3.93
N ILE A 279 -4.84 -18.96 -4.40
CA ILE A 279 -5.43 -17.93 -3.57
C ILE A 279 -6.77 -18.38 -2.94
N GLN A 280 -7.20 -19.62 -3.18
CA GLN A 280 -8.32 -20.23 -2.45
C GLN A 280 -8.03 -20.26 -0.95
N ASN A 281 -9.10 -20.26 -0.16
CA ASN A 281 -9.04 -20.23 1.30
C ASN A 281 -8.22 -19.04 1.84
N SER A 282 -8.37 -17.88 1.17
CA SER A 282 -7.73 -16.65 1.59
C SER A 282 -8.70 -15.47 1.60
N VAL A 283 -8.31 -14.43 2.33
CA VAL A 283 -8.90 -13.11 2.22
C VAL A 283 -7.87 -12.15 1.62
N LEU A 284 -8.26 -11.42 0.60
CA LEU A 284 -7.48 -10.33 0.03
C LEU A 284 -7.97 -9.05 0.69
N VAL A 285 -7.07 -8.21 1.22
CA VAL A 285 -7.45 -7.00 1.96
C VAL A 285 -6.67 -5.77 1.47
N SER A 286 -7.38 -4.67 1.28
CA SER A 286 -6.78 -3.35 1.06
C SER A 286 -6.84 -2.52 2.33
N MET A 287 -5.70 -1.94 2.70
CA MET A 287 -5.59 -1.05 3.86
C MET A 287 -5.95 0.40 3.54
N ALA A 288 -6.14 0.76 2.26
CA ALA A 288 -6.24 2.15 1.80
C ALA A 288 -5.06 3.00 2.33
N GLY A 289 -3.83 2.56 2.04
CA GLY A 289 -2.54 3.02 2.58
C GLY A 289 -1.93 2.00 3.55
N LEU A 290 -0.78 2.33 4.14
CA LEU A 290 -0.10 1.45 5.10
C LEU A 290 -0.64 1.68 6.52
N LYS A 291 -1.46 0.75 7.03
CA LYS A 291 -2.11 0.83 8.34
C LYS A 291 -1.76 -0.36 9.23
N PRO A 292 -0.73 -0.25 10.09
CA PRO A 292 -0.30 -1.36 10.96
C PRO A 292 -1.41 -1.89 11.88
N ASN A 293 -2.30 -1.03 12.38
CA ASN A 293 -3.37 -1.42 13.30
C ASN A 293 -4.33 -2.46 12.70
N SER A 294 -4.53 -2.40 11.37
CA SER A 294 -5.40 -3.35 10.66
C SER A 294 -4.82 -4.77 10.65
N LEU A 295 -3.49 -4.93 10.80
CA LEU A 295 -2.83 -6.24 10.84
C LEU A 295 -3.21 -7.03 12.08
N LYS A 296 -3.39 -6.36 13.21
CA LYS A 296 -3.76 -7.01 14.47
C LYS A 296 -5.08 -7.74 14.34
N THR A 297 -6.09 -7.09 13.79
CA THR A 297 -7.41 -7.70 13.58
C THR A 297 -7.36 -8.98 12.72
N LEU A 298 -6.49 -8.99 11.70
CA LEU A 298 -6.30 -10.16 10.84
C LEU A 298 -5.53 -11.27 11.57
N SER A 299 -4.51 -10.90 12.35
CA SER A 299 -3.72 -11.82 13.16
C SER A 299 -4.55 -12.45 14.28
N ASP A 300 -5.40 -11.66 14.95
CA ASP A 300 -6.30 -12.13 16.02
C ASP A 300 -7.32 -13.17 15.48
N LYS A 301 -7.63 -13.13 14.18
CA LYS A 301 -8.43 -14.15 13.48
C LYS A 301 -7.63 -15.43 13.14
N GLY A 302 -6.36 -15.53 13.53
CA GLY A 302 -5.50 -16.68 13.28
C GLY A 302 -5.03 -16.80 11.82
N LEU A 303 -5.13 -15.74 11.01
CA LEU A 303 -4.74 -15.76 9.60
C LEU A 303 -3.23 -15.61 9.44
N GLN A 304 -2.62 -16.40 8.55
CA GLN A 304 -1.25 -16.18 8.11
C GLN A 304 -1.19 -14.95 7.19
N LEU A 305 -0.34 -13.97 7.52
CA LEU A 305 -0.27 -12.67 6.83
C LEU A 305 0.82 -12.65 5.76
N PHE A 306 0.45 -12.25 4.54
CA PHE A 306 1.34 -12.09 3.39
C PHE A 306 1.29 -10.64 2.88
N ALA A 307 2.43 -9.97 2.86
CA ALA A 307 2.53 -8.60 2.38
C ALA A 307 2.68 -8.56 0.86
N CYS A 308 1.71 -7.95 0.22
CA CYS A 308 1.64 -7.63 -1.21
C CYS A 308 1.62 -6.11 -1.44
N VAL A 309 2.29 -5.36 -0.59
CA VAL A 309 2.38 -3.89 -0.64
C VAL A 309 3.32 -3.42 -1.75
N ASP A 310 3.34 -2.12 -2.02
CA ASP A 310 4.15 -1.50 -3.05
C ASP A 310 5.66 -1.82 -2.89
N ASN A 311 6.38 -1.92 -4.00
CA ASN A 311 7.82 -2.17 -4.03
C ASN A 311 8.61 -0.86 -3.93
N ASP A 312 8.27 -0.02 -2.98
CA ASP A 312 9.00 1.20 -2.62
C ASP A 312 9.61 1.12 -1.21
N GLU A 313 10.26 2.18 -0.75
CA GLU A 313 10.91 2.17 0.56
C GLU A 313 9.88 2.09 1.70
N SER A 314 8.70 2.71 1.54
CA SER A 314 7.64 2.65 2.54
C SER A 314 7.09 1.24 2.71
N GLY A 315 6.80 0.56 1.58
CA GLY A 315 6.35 -0.83 1.58
C GLY A 315 7.41 -1.78 2.18
N ARG A 316 8.69 -1.63 1.80
CA ARG A 316 9.78 -2.44 2.38
C ARG A 316 9.95 -2.22 3.87
N ARG A 317 9.83 -0.96 4.34
CA ARG A 317 9.87 -0.64 5.77
C ARG A 317 8.69 -1.25 6.50
N PHE A 318 7.48 -1.13 5.95
CA PHE A 318 6.27 -1.73 6.51
C PHE A 318 6.39 -3.24 6.70
N ILE A 319 6.92 -3.97 5.71
CA ILE A 319 7.17 -5.42 5.79
C ILE A 319 8.13 -5.73 6.93
N ARG A 320 9.28 -5.03 7.02
CA ARG A 320 10.29 -5.26 8.07
C ARG A 320 9.74 -4.97 9.45
N SER A 321 9.10 -3.81 9.62
CA SER A 321 8.60 -3.35 10.93
C SER A 321 7.48 -4.23 11.50
N ASN A 322 6.74 -4.93 10.63
CA ASN A 322 5.65 -5.80 11.05
C ASN A 322 5.96 -7.29 10.91
N ASN A 323 7.22 -7.64 10.60
CA ASN A 323 7.69 -9.02 10.41
C ASN A 323 6.77 -9.85 9.49
N LEU A 324 6.35 -9.29 8.36
CA LEU A 324 5.42 -9.92 7.43
C LEU A 324 6.14 -10.80 6.41
N THR A 325 5.50 -11.88 6.01
CA THR A 325 5.97 -12.69 4.88
C THR A 325 5.77 -11.93 3.58
N GLN A 326 6.86 -11.61 2.90
CA GLN A 326 6.85 -10.86 1.64
C GLN A 326 6.30 -11.71 0.48
N ARG A 327 5.38 -11.14 -0.32
CA ARG A 327 4.81 -11.74 -1.54
C ARG A 327 4.78 -10.78 -2.74
N ASN A 328 5.50 -9.69 -2.69
CA ASN A 328 5.59 -8.68 -3.75
C ASN A 328 6.93 -8.68 -4.51
N HIS A 329 7.79 -9.70 -4.32
CA HIS A 329 9.11 -9.76 -4.97
C HIS A 329 9.06 -9.73 -6.51
N ILE A 330 7.97 -10.24 -7.11
CA ILE A 330 7.73 -10.16 -8.56
C ILE A 330 7.75 -8.72 -9.08
N LEU A 331 7.30 -7.75 -8.29
CA LEU A 331 7.27 -6.34 -8.70
C LEU A 331 8.69 -5.84 -8.99
N LYS A 332 9.67 -6.25 -8.17
CA LYS A 332 11.09 -5.93 -8.38
C LYS A 332 11.64 -6.57 -9.64
N GLU A 333 11.29 -7.83 -9.92
CA GLU A 333 11.74 -8.55 -11.11
C GLU A 333 11.23 -7.89 -12.40
N PHE A 334 10.02 -7.35 -12.36
CA PHE A 334 9.42 -6.62 -13.48
C PHE A 334 9.78 -5.14 -13.51
N GLY A 335 10.47 -4.62 -12.50
CA GLY A 335 10.82 -3.21 -12.40
C GLY A 335 9.58 -2.31 -12.35
N VAL A 336 8.56 -2.71 -11.59
CA VAL A 336 7.32 -1.98 -11.38
C VAL A 336 7.11 -1.72 -9.90
N LYS A 337 6.29 -0.72 -9.59
CA LYS A 337 6.03 -0.31 -8.21
C LYS A 337 4.96 -1.18 -7.55
N ASP A 338 3.85 -1.40 -8.22
CA ASP A 338 2.65 -2.02 -7.67
C ASP A 338 2.05 -3.11 -8.59
N PHE A 339 1.06 -3.84 -8.10
CA PHE A 339 0.41 -4.92 -8.86
C PHE A 339 -0.41 -4.41 -10.03
N ASN A 340 -0.91 -3.18 -9.97
CA ASN A 340 -1.62 -2.63 -11.12
C ASN A 340 -0.67 -2.24 -12.25
N GLU A 341 0.49 -1.68 -11.96
CA GLU A 341 1.54 -1.46 -12.97
C GLU A 341 1.98 -2.78 -13.60
N LEU A 342 2.09 -3.86 -12.80
CA LEU A 342 2.40 -5.19 -13.30
C LEU A 342 1.34 -5.68 -14.27
N LEU A 343 0.05 -5.60 -13.90
CA LEU A 343 -1.07 -6.00 -14.74
C LEU A 343 -1.09 -5.23 -16.07
N VAL A 344 -0.95 -3.91 -16.00
CA VAL A 344 -0.90 -3.04 -17.19
C VAL A 344 0.27 -3.42 -18.10
N LYS A 345 1.44 -3.70 -17.53
CA LYS A 345 2.63 -4.10 -18.28
C LYS A 345 2.44 -5.45 -18.98
N ILE A 346 1.90 -6.44 -18.27
CA ILE A 346 1.61 -7.78 -18.81
C ILE A 346 0.60 -7.68 -19.96
N THR A 347 -0.52 -6.98 -19.74
CA THR A 347 -1.57 -6.80 -20.76
C THR A 347 -1.03 -6.15 -22.04
N LYS A 348 -0.18 -5.13 -21.90
CA LYS A 348 0.48 -4.49 -23.06
C LYS A 348 1.41 -5.44 -23.80
N LEU A 349 2.10 -6.33 -23.10
CA LEU A 349 2.98 -7.33 -23.73
C LEU A 349 2.18 -8.37 -24.51
N GLN A 350 1.06 -8.84 -23.95
CA GLN A 350 0.14 -9.79 -24.61
C GLN A 350 -0.42 -9.21 -25.93
N GLN A 351 -0.97 -7.99 -25.88
CA GLN A 351 -1.51 -7.30 -27.05
C GLN A 351 -0.47 -7.07 -28.17
N LYS A 352 0.81 -6.85 -27.81
CA LYS A 352 1.89 -6.72 -28.80
C LYS A 352 2.28 -8.05 -29.44
N THR A 353 2.08 -9.15 -28.74
CA THR A 353 2.37 -10.50 -29.25
C THR A 353 1.29 -10.95 -30.23
N GLU A 354 0.02 -10.69 -29.91
CA GLU A 354 -1.14 -11.03 -30.76
C GLU A 354 -1.17 -10.24 -32.08
N LYS A 355 -0.72 -8.97 -32.07
CA LYS A 355 -0.69 -8.10 -33.27
C LYS A 355 0.46 -8.40 -34.24
N ARG A 356 1.32 -9.40 -34.01
CA ARG A 356 2.36 -9.80 -34.97
C ARG A 356 1.79 -10.84 -35.92
N PRO A 357 1.59 -10.53 -37.22
CA PRO A 357 1.20 -11.53 -38.19
C PRO A 357 2.27 -12.64 -38.26
N LEU A 358 1.83 -13.88 -38.21
CA LEU A 358 2.63 -15.03 -38.64
C LEU A 358 3.05 -14.80 -40.08
N ASN A 359 4.29 -14.33 -40.31
CA ASN A 359 4.90 -14.38 -41.63
C ASN A 359 4.95 -15.87 -42.04
N ARG A 360 3.89 -16.35 -42.73
CA ARG A 360 3.96 -17.58 -43.52
C ARG A 360 4.98 -17.29 -44.61
N LYS A 361 6.20 -17.77 -44.47
CA LYS A 361 7.08 -18.00 -45.62
C LYS A 361 6.35 -19.00 -46.51
N HIS A 362 5.88 -18.53 -47.62
CA HIS A 362 5.58 -19.40 -48.74
C HIS A 362 6.94 -19.87 -49.30
N ASP A 363 7.39 -21.02 -48.85
CA ASP A 363 8.37 -21.79 -49.63
C ASP A 363 7.64 -22.25 -50.88
N ARG A 364 7.86 -21.58 -51.99
CA ARG A 364 7.58 -22.08 -53.33
C ARG A 364 8.79 -22.90 -53.75
N HIS A 365 8.59 -24.18 -53.90
CA HIS A 365 9.40 -25.05 -54.75
C HIS A 365 8.88 -24.94 -56.20
#